data_aa415f17ff6bf06c5bb2407797e7312a
#
_entry.id   aa415f17ff6bf06c5bb2407797e7312a
#
_cell.length_a   1.000
_cell.length_b   1.000
_cell.length_c   1.000
_cell.angle_alpha   90.00
_cell.angle_beta   90.00
_cell.angle_gamma   90.00
#
_symmetry.space_group_name_H-M   'P 1'
#
loop_
_entity.id
_entity.type
_entity.pdbx_description
1 polymer ?
#
loop_
_entity_poly.entity_id
_entity_poly.type
_entity_poly.pdbx_seq_one_letter_code
_entity_poly.pdbx_strand_id
1 'polypeptide(L)'
;MVMYHSTLVIIFLLNDYAVSVANSNGFTINLSGNTLEHADQLVDDDCGPVVSVLPIEYERQTKRTDAGKAWAETEPEYKVRLRTLPQTTPQGRRVVVCPATYKDNTACVDCQLCQKANRKTIVGFPAHGRSKRKADTIARGGQL
;
A
#
# COMPACT_ATOMS: atom_id res chain seq x y z
N MET A 1 -26.28 9.36 30.27
CA MET A 1 -26.87 8.47 29.28
C MET A 1 -26.34 8.84 27.90
N VAL A 2 -25.71 7.92 27.26
CA VAL A 2 -24.71 8.08 26.21
C VAL A 2 -25.35 8.33 24.84
N MET A 3 -25.12 9.48 24.23
CA MET A 3 -25.54 9.79 22.86
C MET A 3 -24.38 10.19 21.92
N TYR A 4 -23.16 9.67 22.16
CA TYR A 4 -22.02 10.04 21.32
C TYR A 4 -21.63 9.00 20.25
N HIS A 5 -22.29 7.85 20.18
CA HIS A 5 -21.95 6.79 19.21
C HIS A 5 -22.57 7.00 17.83
N SER A 6 -23.70 7.69 17.74
CA SER A 6 -24.45 7.82 16.46
C SER A 6 -23.77 8.76 15.46
N THR A 7 -23.16 9.84 15.92
CA THR A 7 -22.59 10.87 15.03
C THR A 7 -21.29 10.37 14.35
N LEU A 8 -20.47 9.61 15.06
CA LEU A 8 -19.22 9.06 14.50
C LEU A 8 -19.53 8.02 13.41
N VAL A 9 -20.48 7.13 13.66
CA VAL A 9 -20.89 6.12 12.68
C VAL A 9 -21.45 6.76 11.41
N ILE A 10 -22.24 7.81 11.53
CA ILE A 10 -22.81 8.55 10.38
C ILE A 10 -21.72 9.22 9.56
N ILE A 11 -20.67 9.80 10.19
CA ILE A 11 -19.56 10.43 9.48
C ILE A 11 -18.75 9.39 8.70
N PHE A 12 -18.48 8.21 9.25
CA PHE A 12 -17.80 7.12 8.55
C PHE A 12 -18.61 6.66 7.33
N LEU A 13 -19.88 6.37 7.50
CA LEU A 13 -20.78 5.94 6.40
C LEU A 13 -20.87 6.98 5.28
N LEU A 14 -20.87 8.28 5.60
CA LEU A 14 -20.87 9.35 4.60
C LEU A 14 -19.57 9.43 3.83
N ASN A 15 -18.42 9.23 4.48
CA ASN A 15 -17.12 9.20 3.82
C ASN A 15 -16.98 8.01 2.87
N ASP A 16 -17.38 6.82 3.31
CA ASP A 16 -17.34 5.59 2.51
C ASP A 16 -18.26 5.71 1.28
N TYR A 17 -19.45 6.25 1.47
CA TYR A 17 -20.35 6.53 0.37
C TYR A 17 -19.77 7.54 -0.62
N ALA A 18 -19.17 8.64 -0.15
CA ALA A 18 -18.54 9.65 -1.01
C ALA A 18 -17.35 9.07 -1.82
N VAL A 19 -16.52 8.22 -1.20
CA VAL A 19 -15.42 7.51 -1.87
C VAL A 19 -15.96 6.58 -2.94
N SER A 20 -16.96 5.78 -2.62
CA SER A 20 -17.61 4.85 -3.56
C SER A 20 -18.22 5.59 -4.75
N VAL A 21 -18.94 6.68 -4.52
CA VAL A 21 -19.52 7.52 -5.57
C VAL A 21 -18.44 8.14 -6.45
N ALA A 22 -17.35 8.67 -5.86
CA ALA A 22 -16.25 9.23 -6.63
C ALA A 22 -15.59 8.16 -7.52
N ASN A 23 -15.31 6.97 -6.97
CA ASN A 23 -14.72 5.85 -7.72
C ASN A 23 -15.64 5.37 -8.86
N SER A 24 -16.96 5.42 -8.68
CA SER A 24 -17.94 5.07 -9.72
C SER A 24 -18.05 6.13 -10.83
N ASN A 25 -17.64 7.37 -10.56
CA ASN A 25 -17.72 8.49 -11.50
C ASN A 25 -16.38 8.85 -12.17
N GLY A 26 -15.44 7.91 -12.24
CA GLY A 26 -14.20 8.06 -13.00
C GLY A 26 -13.03 8.64 -12.21
N PHE A 27 -13.20 8.93 -10.94
CA PHE A 27 -12.08 9.18 -10.03
C PHE A 27 -11.54 7.86 -9.49
N THR A 28 -10.28 7.86 -9.01
CA THR A 28 -9.75 6.71 -8.29
C THR A 28 -9.19 7.17 -6.96
N ILE A 29 -9.98 7.01 -5.92
CA ILE A 29 -9.58 7.26 -4.53
C ILE A 29 -9.12 5.93 -3.95
N ASN A 30 -7.83 5.85 -3.59
CA ASN A 30 -7.25 4.68 -2.94
C ASN A 30 -7.37 4.82 -1.42
N LEU A 31 -7.93 3.79 -0.78
CA LEU A 31 -7.95 3.67 0.67
C LEU A 31 -6.57 3.20 1.16
N SER A 32 -6.06 3.78 2.25
CA SER A 32 -4.72 3.47 2.74
C SER A 32 -4.77 2.66 4.04
N GLY A 33 -4.34 1.41 3.98
CA GLY A 33 -4.12 0.56 5.15
C GLY A 33 -2.74 0.80 5.77
N ASN A 34 -2.69 0.94 7.09
CA ASN A 34 -1.45 1.07 7.83
C ASN A 34 -0.71 -0.26 7.99
N THR A 35 -1.45 -1.36 8.01
CA THR A 35 -0.94 -2.74 8.06
C THR A 35 -1.67 -3.58 7.00
N LEU A 36 -1.22 -4.81 6.79
CA LEU A 36 -1.91 -5.74 5.88
C LEU A 36 -3.26 -6.21 6.43
N GLU A 37 -3.40 -6.31 7.76
CA GLU A 37 -4.69 -6.60 8.42
C GLU A 37 -5.68 -5.45 8.23
N HIS A 38 -5.23 -4.20 8.39
CA HIS A 38 -6.06 -3.03 8.14
C HIS A 38 -6.44 -2.93 6.66
N ALA A 39 -5.53 -3.30 5.75
CA ALA A 39 -5.84 -3.37 4.33
C ALA A 39 -6.94 -4.40 4.01
N ASP A 40 -6.95 -5.53 4.70
CA ASP A 40 -8.04 -6.53 4.58
C ASP A 40 -9.40 -5.95 5.00
N GLN A 41 -9.46 -5.23 6.12
CA GLN A 41 -10.68 -4.56 6.59
C GLN A 41 -11.21 -3.56 5.55
N LEU A 42 -10.31 -2.72 5.01
CA LEU A 42 -10.68 -1.74 3.98
C LEU A 42 -11.18 -2.39 2.67
N VAL A 43 -10.67 -3.57 2.32
CA VAL A 43 -11.18 -4.33 1.17
C VAL A 43 -12.57 -4.89 1.46
N ASP A 44 -12.81 -5.34 2.69
CA ASP A 44 -14.14 -5.85 3.12
C ASP A 44 -15.21 -4.75 3.11
N ASP A 45 -14.82 -3.50 3.39
CA ASP A 45 -15.72 -2.33 3.32
C ASP A 45 -16.16 -2.00 1.87
N ASP A 46 -15.46 -2.53 0.86
CA ASP A 46 -15.76 -2.44 -0.60
C ASP A 46 -16.02 -1.02 -1.12
N CYS A 47 -15.42 0.00 -0.50
CA CYS A 47 -15.61 1.41 -0.88
C CYS A 47 -14.67 1.86 -2.00
N GLY A 48 -13.58 1.13 -2.24
CA GLY A 48 -12.60 1.47 -3.26
C GLY A 48 -11.34 0.61 -3.24
N PRO A 49 -10.41 0.87 -4.17
CA PRO A 49 -9.17 0.12 -4.24
C PRO A 49 -8.25 0.46 -3.05
N VAL A 50 -7.55 -0.54 -2.53
CA VAL A 50 -6.74 -0.42 -1.32
C VAL A 50 -5.25 -0.39 -1.65
N VAL A 51 -4.52 0.48 -0.94
CA VAL A 51 -3.06 0.48 -0.85
C VAL A 51 -2.64 0.22 0.60
N SER A 52 -1.42 -0.22 0.83
CA SER A 52 -0.93 -0.46 2.20
C SER A 52 0.51 -0.02 2.36
N VAL A 53 0.85 0.45 3.54
CA VAL A 53 2.25 0.59 3.96
C VAL A 53 2.81 -0.81 4.23
N LEU A 54 4.02 -1.06 3.77
CA LEU A 54 4.72 -2.32 3.99
C LEU A 54 5.97 -2.09 4.85
N PRO A 55 6.38 -3.08 5.65
CA PRO A 55 7.66 -3.06 6.34
C PRO A 55 8.85 -2.80 5.40
N ILE A 56 9.91 -2.26 5.96
CA ILE A 56 11.11 -1.86 5.20
C ILE A 56 11.76 -3.02 4.44
N GLU A 57 11.57 -4.25 4.87
CA GLU A 57 12.11 -5.44 4.19
C GLU A 57 11.56 -5.64 2.79
N TYR A 58 10.39 -5.05 2.49
CA TYR A 58 9.83 -5.06 1.15
C TYR A 58 10.49 -4.05 0.21
N GLU A 59 11.36 -3.16 0.74
CA GLU A 59 12.10 -2.22 -0.09
C GLU A 59 13.02 -2.98 -1.05
N ARG A 60 12.75 -2.84 -2.34
CA ARG A 60 13.61 -3.34 -3.41
C ARG A 60 14.68 -2.30 -3.66
N GLN A 61 15.88 -2.52 -3.17
CA GLN A 61 16.99 -1.60 -3.36
C GLN A 61 17.53 -1.69 -4.78
N THR A 62 17.14 -0.76 -5.64
CA THR A 62 18.02 -0.33 -6.72
C THR A 62 19.00 0.67 -6.13
N LYS A 63 20.17 0.24 -5.73
CA LYS A 63 21.23 1.17 -5.35
C LYS A 63 21.80 1.80 -6.61
N ARG A 64 21.44 3.05 -6.89
CA ARG A 64 22.30 3.92 -7.67
C ARG A 64 23.55 4.20 -6.84
N THR A 65 24.71 3.84 -7.35
CA THR A 65 25.98 4.36 -6.83
C THR A 65 26.09 5.82 -7.24
N ASP A 66 26.88 6.60 -6.50
CA ASP A 66 27.22 8.00 -6.82
C ASP A 66 27.84 8.16 -8.23
N ALA A 67 28.19 7.08 -8.89
CA ALA A 67 28.67 7.03 -10.27
C ALA A 67 27.57 6.82 -11.31
N GLY A 68 26.28 6.85 -10.94
CA GLY A 68 25.15 6.67 -11.87
C GLY A 68 25.01 5.26 -12.45
N LYS A 69 25.82 4.30 -12.01
CA LYS A 69 25.67 2.89 -12.39
C LYS A 69 24.59 2.27 -11.52
N ALA A 70 23.53 1.79 -12.17
CA ALA A 70 22.64 0.85 -11.52
C ALA A 70 23.50 -0.35 -11.10
N TRP A 71 23.56 -0.63 -9.80
CA TRP A 71 24.01 -1.93 -9.37
C TRP A 71 22.99 -2.92 -9.93
N ALA A 72 23.46 -3.72 -10.88
CA ALA A 72 22.76 -4.96 -11.12
C ALA A 72 22.70 -5.63 -9.75
N GLU A 73 21.50 -5.74 -9.23
CA GLU A 73 21.28 -6.51 -8.03
C GLU A 73 21.94 -7.85 -8.28
N THR A 74 22.94 -8.18 -7.51
CA THR A 74 23.50 -9.53 -7.50
C THR A 74 22.39 -10.41 -6.97
N GLU A 75 21.70 -10.91 -7.90
CA GLU A 75 20.36 -11.41 -7.97
C GLU A 75 19.92 -12.46 -6.92
N PRO A 76 20.80 -13.36 -6.39
CA PRO A 76 20.27 -14.49 -5.63
C PRO A 76 19.67 -14.08 -4.28
N GLU A 77 20.35 -13.24 -3.51
CA GLU A 77 19.93 -12.93 -2.13
C GLU A 77 18.67 -12.07 -2.07
N TYR A 78 18.58 -11.09 -2.93
CA TYR A 78 17.44 -10.21 -3.00
C TYR A 78 16.18 -10.92 -3.49
N LYS A 79 16.27 -11.71 -4.55
CA LYS A 79 15.15 -12.52 -5.05
C LYS A 79 14.69 -13.55 -4.02
N VAL A 80 15.63 -14.18 -3.33
CA VAL A 80 15.34 -15.11 -2.23
C VAL A 80 14.62 -14.37 -1.11
N ARG A 81 15.13 -13.23 -0.65
CA ARG A 81 14.51 -12.44 0.41
C ARG A 81 13.08 -12.03 0.07
N LEU A 82 12.82 -11.52 -1.13
CA LEU A 82 11.47 -11.12 -1.54
C LEU A 82 10.51 -12.30 -1.65
N ARG A 83 11.00 -13.47 -2.04
CA ARG A 83 10.17 -14.69 -2.09
C ARG A 83 9.78 -15.20 -0.70
N THR A 84 10.57 -14.88 0.32
CA THR A 84 10.29 -15.27 1.72
C THR A 84 9.31 -14.32 2.42
N LEU A 85 9.12 -13.09 1.88
CA LEU A 85 8.16 -12.15 2.44
C LEU A 85 6.74 -12.50 1.99
N PRO A 86 5.74 -12.29 2.85
CA PRO A 86 4.34 -12.50 2.48
C PRO A 86 3.96 -11.71 1.24
N GLN A 87 3.42 -12.39 0.22
CA GLN A 87 2.88 -11.77 -1.00
C GLN A 87 1.35 -11.67 -0.94
N THR A 88 0.79 -11.98 0.22
CA THR A 88 -0.65 -11.92 0.51
C THR A 88 -0.88 -11.31 1.88
N THR A 89 -2.07 -10.77 2.07
CA THR A 89 -2.57 -10.38 3.38
C THR A 89 -2.92 -11.61 4.23
N PRO A 90 -3.24 -11.46 5.52
CA PRO A 90 -3.72 -12.55 6.36
C PRO A 90 -4.95 -13.27 5.79
N GLN A 91 -5.83 -12.58 5.09
CA GLN A 91 -7.00 -13.16 4.42
C GLN A 91 -6.69 -13.73 3.01
N GLY A 92 -5.42 -13.79 2.62
CA GLY A 92 -4.99 -14.38 1.35
C GLY A 92 -5.11 -13.45 0.12
N ARG A 93 -5.38 -12.17 0.30
CA ARG A 93 -5.45 -11.20 -0.80
C ARG A 93 -4.05 -10.86 -1.30
N ARG A 94 -3.91 -10.81 -2.63
CA ARG A 94 -2.62 -10.55 -3.26
C ARG A 94 -2.10 -9.15 -2.97
N VAL A 95 -0.82 -9.07 -2.56
CA VAL A 95 -0.07 -7.83 -2.37
C VAL A 95 1.03 -7.72 -3.42
N VAL A 96 1.14 -6.55 -4.04
CA VAL A 96 2.19 -6.24 -5.01
C VAL A 96 2.91 -4.98 -4.59
N VAL A 97 4.23 -5.06 -4.45
CA VAL A 97 5.05 -3.86 -4.19
C VAL A 97 4.95 -2.90 -5.37
N CYS A 98 4.71 -1.62 -5.09
CA CYS A 98 4.57 -0.59 -6.12
C CYS A 98 5.78 -0.59 -7.06
N PRO A 99 5.60 -0.80 -8.38
CA PRO A 99 6.73 -0.86 -9.32
C PRO A 99 7.57 0.42 -9.37
N ALA A 100 6.95 1.57 -9.19
CA ALA A 100 7.66 2.86 -9.18
C ALA A 100 8.63 3.03 -8.01
N THR A 101 8.55 2.17 -6.98
CA THR A 101 9.49 2.22 -5.85
C THR A 101 10.82 1.50 -6.12
N TYR A 102 10.92 0.72 -7.19
CA TYR A 102 12.11 -0.08 -7.48
C TYR A 102 12.52 -0.16 -8.95
N LYS A 103 11.70 0.36 -9.87
CA LYS A 103 12.03 0.41 -11.30
C LYS A 103 12.36 1.84 -11.68
N ASP A 104 13.58 2.11 -12.10
CA ASP A 104 14.06 3.46 -12.45
C ASP A 104 13.25 4.13 -13.56
N ASN A 105 12.72 3.34 -14.49
CA ASN A 105 12.02 3.85 -15.68
C ASN A 105 10.49 3.68 -15.56
N THR A 106 9.95 3.58 -14.36
CA THR A 106 8.50 3.42 -14.17
C THR A 106 7.94 4.63 -13.44
N ALA A 107 7.30 5.52 -14.17
CA ALA A 107 6.48 6.58 -13.59
C ALA A 107 5.05 6.10 -13.33
N CYS A 108 4.33 6.77 -12.41
CA CYS A 108 2.93 6.43 -12.12
C CYS A 108 2.03 6.57 -13.36
N VAL A 109 2.33 7.54 -14.24
CA VAL A 109 1.61 7.75 -15.50
C VAL A 109 1.72 6.56 -16.44
N ASP A 110 2.85 5.86 -16.44
CA ASP A 110 3.09 4.68 -17.30
C ASP A 110 2.54 3.40 -16.64
N CYS A 111 2.69 3.28 -15.33
CA CYS A 111 2.26 2.11 -14.56
C CYS A 111 0.74 1.99 -14.44
N GLN A 112 0.06 3.09 -14.15
CA GLN A 112 -1.39 3.22 -13.99
C GLN A 112 -2.06 2.23 -13.01
N LEU A 113 -1.29 1.46 -12.26
CA LEU A 113 -1.83 0.42 -11.37
C LEU A 113 -2.76 1.00 -10.30
N CYS A 114 -2.39 2.14 -9.71
CA CYS A 114 -3.20 2.80 -8.69
C CYS A 114 -4.43 3.53 -9.24
N GLN A 115 -4.50 3.74 -10.57
CA GLN A 115 -5.63 4.40 -11.23
C GLN A 115 -6.79 3.43 -11.54
N LYS A 116 -6.58 2.13 -11.35
CA LYS A 116 -7.62 1.12 -11.58
C LYS A 116 -8.52 1.01 -10.36
N ALA A 117 -9.71 1.60 -10.44
CA ALA A 117 -10.68 1.60 -9.34
C ALA A 117 -11.18 0.19 -8.97
N ASN A 118 -11.25 -0.72 -9.95
CA ASN A 118 -11.77 -2.09 -9.76
C ASN A 118 -10.68 -3.16 -9.54
N ARG A 119 -9.43 -2.74 -9.22
CA ARG A 119 -8.37 -3.73 -8.97
C ARG A 119 -8.64 -4.52 -7.68
N LYS A 120 -8.34 -5.80 -7.72
CA LYS A 120 -8.44 -6.71 -6.56
C LYS A 120 -7.10 -6.90 -5.83
N THR A 121 -6.02 -6.34 -6.37
CA THR A 121 -4.68 -6.45 -5.80
C THR A 121 -4.39 -5.24 -4.93
N ILE A 122 -3.88 -5.47 -3.73
CA ILE A 122 -3.40 -4.41 -2.83
C ILE A 122 -2.03 -3.96 -3.32
N VAL A 123 -1.84 -2.65 -3.51
CA VAL A 123 -0.55 -2.09 -3.86
C VAL A 123 0.17 -1.67 -2.58
N GLY A 124 1.33 -2.26 -2.35
CA GLY A 124 2.13 -2.02 -1.16
C GLY A 124 3.25 -1.01 -1.40
N PHE A 125 3.42 -0.10 -0.46
CA PHE A 125 4.48 0.90 -0.44
C PHE A 125 5.42 0.63 0.73
N PRO A 126 6.64 0.12 0.50
CA PRO A 126 7.62 -0.08 1.56
C PRO A 126 7.93 1.22 2.30
N ALA A 127 8.11 1.14 3.59
CA ALA A 127 8.48 2.28 4.42
C ALA A 127 9.79 2.90 3.93
N HIS A 128 9.77 4.17 3.53
CA HIS A 128 10.92 4.89 2.96
C HIS A 128 10.95 6.36 3.39
N GLY A 129 12.01 7.07 3.00
CA GLY A 129 12.18 8.50 3.29
C GLY A 129 12.63 8.82 4.71
N ARG A 130 12.50 10.09 5.12
CA ARG A 130 13.02 10.58 6.42
C ARG A 130 12.34 9.93 7.61
N SER A 131 11.06 9.63 7.51
CA SER A 131 10.25 9.02 8.57
C SER A 131 10.12 7.49 8.45
N LYS A 132 11.00 6.84 7.69
CA LYS A 132 10.89 5.41 7.39
C LYS A 132 10.78 4.50 8.63
N ARG A 133 11.49 4.85 9.74
CA ARG A 133 11.41 4.06 10.98
C ARG A 133 10.01 4.12 11.60
N LYS A 134 9.37 5.30 11.61
CA LYS A 134 8.00 5.45 12.11
C LYS A 134 7.01 4.70 11.22
N ALA A 135 7.13 4.84 9.90
CA ALA A 135 6.30 4.13 8.95
C ALA A 135 6.47 2.60 9.06
N ASP A 136 7.70 2.11 9.27
CA ASP A 136 7.99 0.70 9.50
C ASP A 136 7.34 0.17 10.79
N THR A 137 7.44 0.94 11.89
CA THR A 137 6.76 0.59 13.15
C THR A 137 5.26 0.45 12.95
N ILE A 138 4.63 1.40 12.27
CA ILE A 138 3.20 1.39 11.95
C ILE A 138 2.85 0.18 11.08
N ALA A 139 3.62 -0.08 10.02
CA ALA A 139 3.38 -1.19 9.11
C ALA A 139 3.44 -2.57 9.79
N ARG A 140 4.15 -2.65 10.93
CA ARG A 140 4.21 -3.85 11.79
C ARG A 140 3.14 -3.88 12.88
N GLY A 141 2.20 -2.94 12.89
CA GLY A 141 1.15 -2.84 13.91
C GLY A 141 1.61 -2.20 15.23
N GLY A 142 2.80 -1.60 15.26
CA GLY A 142 3.29 -0.86 16.42
C GLY A 142 2.64 0.52 16.58
N GLN A 143 2.60 1.02 17.81
CA GLN A 143 2.21 2.40 18.12
C GLN A 143 3.45 3.30 18.15
N LEU A 144 3.28 4.58 17.82
CA LEU A 144 4.32 5.61 17.91
C LEU A 144 4.40 6.20 19.29
#